data_e571cb64157466eecdc963271e509843
#
_entry.id   e571cb64157466eecdc963271e509843
#
_cell.length_a   1.000
_cell.length_b   1.000
_cell.length_c   1.000
_cell.angle_alpha   90.00
_cell.angle_beta   90.00
_cell.angle_gamma   90.00
#
_symmetry.space_group_name_H-M   'P 1'
#
loop_
_entity.id
_entity.type
_entity.pdbx_description
1 polymer ?
#
loop_
_entity_poly.entity_id
_entity_poly.type
_entity_poly.pdbx_seq_one_letter_code
_entity_poly.pdbx_strand_id
1 'polypeptide(L)'
;MFNLLTIFIFLFGLIIGSFLNCLIWRLHHKIPLTPFTKGGDKWQRSCCPNCQTQIAWYDNIPLVSFVILRGKCRSCGKSISVQYPLVELITGVLFVMAYFLNYELRIMNYGSVIYDSLFMIQLLRDWFLIALMIVIFIYDLRWYLILDVITLPACLIVFLLNLGLGYYSWQNLLISGIIGGSFFFIQFLISRGKWIGGGDIRLGLLIGLALGWPNIAVAIFLGYFIGSIVGLGLIFTGRKQWGSQIPLGVFLSLGTIITLFWGEKILQWYMGMF
;
A
#
# COMPACT_ATOMS: atom_id res chain seq x y z
N MET A 1 -0.50 27.09 2.28
CA MET A 1 -1.59 27.49 1.38
C MET A 1 -2.10 26.25 0.66
N PHE A 2 -3.36 25.87 0.85
CA PHE A 2 -3.99 24.82 0.06
C PHE A 2 -4.23 25.35 -1.35
N ASN A 3 -3.36 25.00 -2.26
CA ASN A 3 -3.48 25.38 -3.67
C ASN A 3 -4.51 24.46 -4.36
N LEU A 4 -5.15 24.95 -5.42
CA LEU A 4 -6.08 24.18 -6.25
C LEU A 4 -5.51 22.79 -6.62
N LEU A 5 -4.19 22.70 -6.86
CA LEU A 5 -3.47 21.46 -7.13
C LEU A 5 -3.58 20.44 -6.00
N THR A 6 -3.50 20.86 -4.73
CA THR A 6 -3.65 19.96 -3.57
C THR A 6 -5.02 19.32 -3.52
N ILE A 7 -6.05 20.09 -3.86
CA ILE A 7 -7.44 19.59 -3.96
C ILE A 7 -7.54 18.55 -5.07
N PHE A 8 -6.96 18.81 -6.24
CA PHE A 8 -6.94 17.85 -7.35
C PHE A 8 -6.21 16.56 -6.97
N ILE A 9 -5.06 16.65 -6.31
CA ILE A 9 -4.31 15.48 -5.84
C ILE A 9 -5.14 14.67 -4.83
N PHE A 10 -5.80 15.34 -3.90
CA PHE A 10 -6.67 14.67 -2.94
C PHE A 10 -7.82 13.94 -3.63
N LEU A 11 -8.54 14.60 -4.52
CA LEU A 11 -9.63 14.00 -5.30
C LEU A 11 -9.15 12.82 -6.15
N PHE A 12 -8.00 12.95 -6.79
CA PHE A 12 -7.37 11.86 -7.53
C PHE A 12 -7.07 10.67 -6.63
N GLY A 13 -6.50 10.92 -5.44
CA GLY A 13 -6.24 9.87 -4.45
C GLY A 13 -7.53 9.18 -3.96
N LEU A 14 -8.64 9.92 -3.80
CA LEU A 14 -9.95 9.33 -3.48
C LEU A 14 -10.42 8.37 -4.59
N ILE A 15 -10.28 8.78 -5.85
CA ILE A 15 -10.66 7.95 -7.02
C ILE A 15 -9.82 6.69 -7.08
N ILE A 16 -8.50 6.80 -6.89
CA ILE A 16 -7.61 5.64 -6.80
C ILE A 16 -8.02 4.75 -5.64
N GLY A 17 -8.30 5.28 -4.45
CA GLY A 17 -8.75 4.51 -3.29
C GLY A 17 -10.03 3.70 -3.56
N SER A 18 -11.00 4.30 -4.25
CA SER A 18 -12.22 3.62 -4.69
C SER A 18 -11.91 2.49 -5.69
N PHE A 19 -11.00 2.74 -6.63
CA PHE A 19 -10.52 1.70 -7.54
C PHE A 19 -9.81 0.56 -6.80
N LEU A 20 -8.96 0.85 -5.80
CA LEU A 20 -8.28 -0.17 -5.01
C LEU A 20 -9.26 -1.10 -4.29
N ASN A 21 -10.33 -0.57 -3.73
CA ASN A 21 -11.40 -1.38 -3.13
C ASN A 21 -12.01 -2.36 -4.14
N CYS A 22 -12.30 -1.88 -5.35
CA CYS A 22 -12.82 -2.69 -6.43
C CYS A 22 -11.80 -3.77 -6.86
N LEU A 23 -10.53 -3.39 -6.98
CA LEU A 23 -9.41 -4.29 -7.32
C LEU A 23 -9.28 -5.42 -6.30
N ILE A 24 -9.23 -5.09 -5.00
CA ILE A 24 -9.13 -6.05 -3.90
C ILE A 24 -10.28 -7.06 -3.96
N TRP A 25 -11.50 -6.59 -4.17
CA TRP A 25 -12.66 -7.45 -4.25
C TRP A 25 -12.60 -8.40 -5.46
N ARG A 26 -12.22 -7.89 -6.64
CA ARG A 26 -12.09 -8.70 -7.87
C ARG A 26 -11.00 -9.74 -7.76
N LEU A 27 -9.85 -9.39 -7.22
CA LEU A 27 -8.73 -10.33 -7.01
C LEU A 27 -9.14 -11.50 -6.11
N HIS A 28 -9.89 -11.22 -5.05
CA HIS A 28 -10.37 -12.27 -4.15
C HIS A 28 -11.35 -13.22 -4.84
N HIS A 29 -12.26 -12.69 -5.64
CA HIS A 29 -13.27 -13.48 -6.35
C HIS A 29 -12.79 -14.04 -7.69
N LYS A 30 -11.50 -13.87 -8.03
CA LYS A 30 -10.89 -14.30 -9.30
C LYS A 30 -11.62 -13.80 -10.56
N ILE A 31 -12.21 -12.60 -10.48
CA ILE A 31 -12.94 -11.96 -11.58
C ILE A 31 -11.94 -11.26 -12.50
N PRO A 32 -12.02 -11.42 -13.84
CA PRO A 32 -11.14 -10.74 -14.77
C PRO A 32 -11.12 -9.22 -14.58
N LEU A 33 -9.94 -8.62 -14.64
CA LEU A 33 -9.77 -7.16 -14.53
C LEU A 33 -10.19 -6.42 -15.80
N THR A 34 -10.26 -7.14 -16.93
CA THR A 34 -10.59 -6.55 -18.23
C THR A 34 -12.10 -6.60 -18.49
N PRO A 35 -12.71 -5.48 -18.93
CA PRO A 35 -14.15 -5.44 -19.28
C PRO A 35 -14.47 -6.12 -20.63
N PHE A 36 -13.48 -6.70 -21.32
CA PHE A 36 -13.59 -7.13 -22.72
C PHE A 36 -13.76 -8.65 -22.93
N THR A 37 -14.11 -9.42 -21.92
CA THR A 37 -14.51 -10.81 -22.17
C THR A 37 -15.87 -10.85 -22.87
N LYS A 38 -15.88 -11.43 -24.09
CA LYS A 38 -17.08 -11.68 -24.89
C LYS A 38 -18.00 -12.73 -24.23
N GLY A 39 -18.67 -12.34 -23.19
CA GLY A 39 -19.66 -13.14 -22.49
C GLY A 39 -20.33 -12.21 -21.50
N GLY A 40 -21.57 -11.85 -21.76
CA GLY A 40 -22.36 -10.83 -21.08
C GLY A 40 -22.59 -11.06 -19.57
N ASP A 41 -21.55 -11.40 -18.83
CA ASP A 41 -21.63 -11.61 -17.39
C ASP A 41 -21.86 -10.31 -16.65
N LYS A 42 -22.91 -10.28 -15.86
CA LYS A 42 -23.37 -9.17 -15.01
C LYS A 42 -22.31 -8.58 -14.05
N TRP A 43 -21.12 -9.19 -14.00
CA TRP A 43 -20.02 -8.87 -13.09
C TRP A 43 -19.02 -7.83 -13.62
N GLN A 44 -19.24 -7.30 -14.83
CA GLN A 44 -18.31 -6.34 -15.47
C GLN A 44 -18.34 -4.94 -14.85
N ARG A 45 -19.37 -4.57 -14.11
CA ARG A 45 -19.53 -3.29 -13.44
C ARG A 45 -19.64 -3.47 -11.92
N SER A 46 -19.35 -2.41 -11.17
CA SER A 46 -19.52 -2.43 -9.71
C SER A 46 -20.95 -2.79 -9.34
N CYS A 47 -21.13 -3.80 -8.50
CA CYS A 47 -22.42 -4.28 -8.04
C CYS A 47 -22.44 -4.47 -6.53
N CYS A 48 -23.61 -4.40 -5.93
CA CYS A 48 -23.79 -4.68 -4.52
C CYS A 48 -23.55 -6.19 -4.25
N PRO A 49 -22.66 -6.57 -3.30
CA PRO A 49 -22.39 -7.98 -3.02
C PRO A 49 -23.60 -8.75 -2.48
N ASN A 50 -24.61 -8.06 -1.93
CA ASN A 50 -25.79 -8.67 -1.34
C ASN A 50 -26.96 -8.87 -2.33
N CYS A 51 -27.33 -7.82 -3.07
CA CYS A 51 -28.48 -7.87 -3.99
C CYS A 51 -28.07 -7.96 -5.45
N GLN A 52 -26.77 -7.93 -5.76
CA GLN A 52 -26.18 -7.99 -7.10
C GLN A 52 -26.71 -6.90 -8.07
N THR A 53 -27.44 -5.90 -7.57
CA THR A 53 -27.85 -4.75 -8.36
C THR A 53 -26.62 -3.93 -8.74
N GLN A 54 -26.56 -3.50 -9.99
CA GLN A 54 -25.50 -2.67 -10.50
C GLN A 54 -25.53 -1.30 -9.81
N ILE A 55 -24.35 -0.83 -9.37
CA ILE A 55 -24.18 0.47 -8.73
C ILE A 55 -24.19 1.55 -9.81
N ALA A 56 -25.04 2.57 -9.65
CA ALA A 56 -25.06 3.72 -10.54
C ALA A 56 -23.75 4.52 -10.39
N TRP A 57 -23.31 5.21 -11.46
CA TRP A 57 -22.04 5.95 -11.45
C TRP A 57 -21.97 7.03 -10.35
N TYR A 58 -23.09 7.70 -10.05
CA TYR A 58 -23.18 8.71 -8.99
C TYR A 58 -23.13 8.10 -7.57
N ASP A 59 -23.50 6.81 -7.42
CA ASP A 59 -23.38 6.08 -6.16
C ASP A 59 -21.95 5.50 -5.96
N ASN A 60 -21.04 5.75 -6.91
CA ASN A 60 -19.64 5.35 -6.84
C ASN A 60 -18.69 6.54 -6.65
N ILE A 61 -19.23 7.75 -6.38
CA ILE A 61 -18.42 8.93 -6.07
C ILE A 61 -17.79 8.74 -4.68
N PRO A 62 -16.44 8.74 -4.57
CA PRO A 62 -15.77 8.40 -3.32
C PRO A 62 -16.21 9.32 -2.19
N LEU A 63 -16.35 8.77 -0.98
CA LEU A 63 -16.83 9.39 0.25
C LEU A 63 -18.25 9.98 0.15
N VAL A 64 -18.53 10.74 -0.89
CA VAL A 64 -19.81 11.46 -1.07
C VAL A 64 -20.98 10.48 -1.10
N SER A 65 -20.86 9.42 -1.88
CA SER A 65 -21.92 8.41 -1.99
C SER A 65 -22.18 7.72 -0.67
N PHE A 66 -21.12 7.39 0.08
CA PHE A 66 -21.27 6.74 1.40
C PHE A 66 -22.05 7.64 2.37
N VAL A 67 -21.77 8.95 2.38
CA VAL A 67 -22.46 9.91 3.25
C VAL A 67 -23.92 10.10 2.81
N ILE A 68 -24.17 10.31 1.52
CA ILE A 68 -25.53 10.51 0.98
C ILE A 68 -26.40 9.26 1.21
N LEU A 69 -25.85 8.07 1.02
CA LEU A 69 -26.53 6.80 1.22
C LEU A 69 -26.57 6.37 2.71
N ARG A 70 -26.01 7.19 3.60
CA ARG A 70 -25.93 6.90 5.05
C ARG A 70 -25.34 5.50 5.33
N GLY A 71 -24.32 5.10 4.53
CA GLY A 71 -23.67 3.81 4.63
C GLY A 71 -24.53 2.61 4.26
N LYS A 72 -25.61 2.77 3.47
CA LYS A 72 -26.53 1.70 3.09
C LYS A 72 -26.69 1.61 1.57
N CYS A 73 -26.86 0.39 1.06
CA CYS A 73 -27.15 0.18 -0.36
C CYS A 73 -28.51 0.81 -0.73
N ARG A 74 -28.57 1.54 -1.84
CA ARG A 74 -29.80 2.18 -2.34
C ARG A 74 -30.92 1.20 -2.63
N SER A 75 -30.56 0.00 -3.13
CA SER A 75 -31.56 -1.00 -3.58
C SER A 75 -32.03 -1.94 -2.46
N CYS A 76 -31.12 -2.45 -1.62
CA CYS A 76 -31.47 -3.46 -0.61
C CYS A 76 -31.36 -2.98 0.85
N GLY A 77 -30.90 -1.74 1.08
CA GLY A 77 -30.76 -1.17 2.43
C GLY A 77 -29.68 -1.78 3.32
N LYS A 78 -28.95 -2.82 2.87
CA LYS A 78 -27.89 -3.43 3.66
C LYS A 78 -26.69 -2.47 3.81
N SER A 79 -26.00 -2.57 4.96
CA SER A 79 -24.86 -1.70 5.29
C SER A 79 -23.69 -1.91 4.34
N ILE A 80 -23.06 -0.79 3.92
CA ILE A 80 -21.80 -0.74 3.18
C ILE A 80 -20.66 -0.78 4.21
N SER A 81 -19.63 -1.60 3.96
CA SER A 81 -18.47 -1.69 4.85
C SER A 81 -17.76 -0.33 4.97
N VAL A 82 -17.42 0.07 6.20
CA VAL A 82 -16.63 1.27 6.51
C VAL A 82 -15.24 1.23 5.88
N GLN A 83 -14.75 0.06 5.51
CA GLN A 83 -13.49 -0.07 4.78
C GLN A 83 -13.48 0.78 3.50
N TYR A 84 -14.60 0.84 2.75
CA TYR A 84 -14.63 1.57 1.48
C TYR A 84 -14.28 3.05 1.66
N PRO A 85 -15.02 3.84 2.45
CA PRO A 85 -14.69 5.24 2.64
C PRO A 85 -13.36 5.45 3.37
N LEU A 86 -12.93 4.51 4.24
CA LEU A 86 -11.66 4.62 4.94
C LEU A 86 -10.47 4.49 3.99
N VAL A 87 -10.49 3.52 3.08
CA VAL A 87 -9.45 3.33 2.06
C VAL A 87 -9.38 4.53 1.13
N GLU A 88 -10.53 5.04 0.69
CA GLU A 88 -10.61 6.23 -0.16
C GLU A 88 -9.96 7.43 0.53
N LEU A 89 -10.35 7.71 1.78
CA LEU A 89 -9.81 8.83 2.57
C LEU A 89 -8.31 8.70 2.80
N ILE A 90 -7.85 7.52 3.27
CA ILE A 90 -6.44 7.27 3.55
C ILE A 90 -5.60 7.43 2.28
N THR A 91 -6.07 6.91 1.14
CA THR A 91 -5.34 7.04 -0.13
C THR A 91 -5.23 8.52 -0.52
N GLY A 92 -6.32 9.29 -0.42
CA GLY A 92 -6.31 10.72 -0.71
C GLY A 92 -5.34 11.49 0.18
N VAL A 93 -5.35 11.24 1.48
CA VAL A 93 -4.44 11.89 2.44
C VAL A 93 -2.98 11.50 2.16
N LEU A 94 -2.67 10.23 1.95
CA LEU A 94 -1.30 9.78 1.68
C LEU A 94 -0.75 10.32 0.36
N PHE A 95 -1.58 10.49 -0.66
CA PHE A 95 -1.16 11.10 -1.94
C PHE A 95 -0.78 12.57 -1.76
N VAL A 96 -1.56 13.30 -0.96
CA VAL A 96 -1.25 14.70 -0.62
C VAL A 96 0.02 14.78 0.23
N MET A 97 0.18 13.88 1.21
CA MET A 97 1.41 13.82 2.01
C MET A 97 2.65 13.55 1.15
N ALA A 98 2.58 12.60 0.23
CA ALA A 98 3.67 12.31 -0.69
C ALA A 98 4.03 13.54 -1.55
N TYR A 99 3.02 14.28 -2.03
CA TYR A 99 3.24 15.51 -2.78
C TYR A 99 3.98 16.56 -1.93
N PHE A 100 3.53 16.84 -0.71
CA PHE A 100 4.16 17.85 0.13
C PHE A 100 5.59 17.48 0.55
N LEU A 101 5.83 16.23 0.91
CA LEU A 101 7.17 15.79 1.31
C LEU A 101 8.16 15.86 0.14
N ASN A 102 7.76 15.44 -1.06
CA ASN A 102 8.60 15.58 -2.25
C ASN A 102 8.81 17.05 -2.62
N TYR A 103 7.80 17.90 -2.43
CA TYR A 103 7.90 19.34 -2.65
C TYR A 103 8.89 20.01 -1.69
N GLU A 104 8.82 19.70 -0.38
CA GLU A 104 9.75 20.22 0.64
C GLU A 104 11.19 19.77 0.37
N LEU A 105 11.42 18.49 0.06
CA LEU A 105 12.74 17.96 -0.25
C LEU A 105 13.37 18.68 -1.44
N ARG A 106 12.57 19.04 -2.45
CA ARG A 106 13.07 19.78 -3.61
C ARG A 106 13.43 21.22 -3.28
N ILE A 107 12.63 21.92 -2.51
CA ILE A 107 12.97 23.27 -2.05
C ILE A 107 14.28 23.24 -1.26
N MET A 108 14.45 22.29 -0.35
CA MET A 108 15.68 22.18 0.45
C MET A 108 16.92 21.90 -0.39
N ASN A 109 16.80 21.06 -1.42
CA ASN A 109 17.95 20.63 -2.22
C ASN A 109 18.29 21.58 -3.37
N TYR A 110 17.31 22.26 -3.96
CA TYR A 110 17.49 23.05 -5.19
C TYR A 110 17.05 24.51 -5.05
N GLY A 111 16.57 24.94 -3.88
CA GLY A 111 16.15 26.33 -3.63
C GLY A 111 14.89 26.76 -4.39
N SER A 112 14.40 25.99 -5.33
CA SER A 112 13.18 26.26 -6.11
C SER A 112 12.49 24.96 -6.51
N VAL A 113 11.17 25.03 -6.67
CA VAL A 113 10.40 23.90 -7.19
C VAL A 113 10.35 24.00 -8.70
N ILE A 114 11.17 23.18 -9.34
CA ILE A 114 11.06 22.93 -10.77
C ILE A 114 10.21 21.67 -10.91
N TYR A 115 9.01 21.78 -11.50
CA TYR A 115 8.18 20.64 -11.88
C TYR A 115 8.79 19.98 -13.12
N ASP A 116 9.96 19.37 -12.93
CA ASP A 116 10.64 18.63 -13.99
C ASP A 116 10.12 17.18 -14.09
N SER A 117 10.58 16.48 -15.10
CA SER A 117 10.21 15.08 -15.34
C SER A 117 10.59 14.18 -14.17
N LEU A 118 11.70 14.45 -13.47
CA LEU A 118 12.15 13.66 -12.34
C LEU A 118 11.23 13.80 -11.14
N PHE A 119 10.72 15.00 -10.85
CA PHE A 119 9.73 15.22 -9.81
C PHE A 119 8.45 14.42 -10.08
N MET A 120 7.96 14.45 -11.32
CA MET A 120 6.76 13.72 -11.70
C MET A 120 6.95 12.21 -11.59
N ILE A 121 8.10 11.68 -12.03
CA ILE A 121 8.41 10.25 -11.92
C ILE A 121 8.50 9.82 -10.45
N GLN A 122 9.15 10.63 -9.61
CA GLN A 122 9.23 10.36 -8.16
C GLN A 122 7.85 10.33 -7.51
N LEU A 123 7.02 11.31 -7.79
CA LEU A 123 5.67 11.40 -7.26
C LEU A 123 4.80 10.21 -7.72
N LEU A 124 4.88 9.84 -9.00
CA LEU A 124 4.18 8.67 -9.54
C LEU A 124 4.65 7.37 -8.89
N ARG A 125 5.97 7.22 -8.67
CA ARG A 125 6.54 6.08 -7.95
C ARG A 125 5.96 5.98 -6.53
N ASP A 126 5.93 7.10 -5.80
CA ASP A 126 5.45 7.11 -4.41
C ASP A 126 3.96 6.82 -4.34
N TRP A 127 3.16 7.38 -5.22
CA TRP A 127 1.73 7.07 -5.31
C TRP A 127 1.49 5.60 -5.67
N PHE A 128 2.29 5.05 -6.60
CA PHE A 128 2.20 3.63 -6.95
C PHE A 128 2.54 2.74 -5.75
N LEU A 129 3.62 3.05 -5.01
CA LEU A 129 4.02 2.32 -3.81
C LEU A 129 2.95 2.40 -2.71
N ILE A 130 2.40 3.58 -2.46
CA ILE A 130 1.32 3.78 -1.48
C ILE A 130 0.10 2.93 -1.85
N ALA A 131 -0.36 3.01 -3.10
CA ALA A 131 -1.49 2.22 -3.59
C ALA A 131 -1.24 0.72 -3.44
N LEU A 132 -0.05 0.26 -3.78
CA LEU A 132 0.37 -1.13 -3.66
C LEU A 132 0.39 -1.59 -2.19
N MET A 133 0.96 -0.79 -1.29
CA MET A 133 1.00 -1.11 0.14
C MET A 133 -0.40 -1.15 0.75
N ILE A 134 -1.31 -0.27 0.33
CA ILE A 134 -2.72 -0.31 0.77
C ILE A 134 -3.39 -1.61 0.32
N VAL A 135 -3.17 -2.05 -0.92
CA VAL A 135 -3.73 -3.33 -1.41
C VAL A 135 -3.20 -4.50 -0.59
N ILE A 136 -1.88 -4.57 -0.38
CA ILE A 136 -1.24 -5.64 0.40
C ILE A 136 -1.76 -5.61 1.85
N PHE A 137 -1.80 -4.42 2.46
CA PHE A 137 -2.31 -4.23 3.82
C PHE A 137 -3.71 -4.81 3.99
N ILE A 138 -4.66 -4.44 3.12
CA ILE A 138 -6.04 -4.86 3.25
C ILE A 138 -6.20 -6.33 2.91
N TYR A 139 -5.47 -6.81 1.91
CA TYR A 139 -5.56 -8.20 1.48
C TYR A 139 -5.01 -9.13 2.57
N ASP A 140 -3.86 -8.79 3.15
CA ASP A 140 -3.27 -9.56 4.23
C ASP A 140 -4.10 -9.48 5.53
N LEU A 141 -4.65 -8.30 5.84
CA LEU A 141 -5.53 -8.10 7.01
C LEU A 141 -6.79 -8.99 6.95
N ARG A 142 -7.33 -9.24 5.76
CA ARG A 142 -8.57 -10.00 5.58
C ARG A 142 -8.36 -11.48 5.38
N TRP A 143 -7.33 -11.85 4.61
CA TRP A 143 -7.18 -13.22 4.11
C TRP A 143 -5.84 -13.85 4.44
N TYR A 144 -4.94 -13.12 5.13
CA TYR A 144 -3.60 -13.61 5.50
C TYR A 144 -2.81 -14.10 4.27
N LEU A 145 -2.94 -13.40 3.16
CA LEU A 145 -2.33 -13.76 1.88
C LEU A 145 -1.71 -12.55 1.19
N ILE A 146 -0.52 -12.73 0.65
CA ILE A 146 0.15 -11.78 -0.25
C ILE A 146 0.13 -12.36 -1.65
N LEU A 147 -0.44 -11.62 -2.61
CA LEU A 147 -0.69 -12.10 -3.97
C LEU A 147 0.52 -11.93 -4.87
N ASP A 148 1.01 -13.03 -5.43
CA ASP A 148 2.12 -13.06 -6.39
C ASP A 148 1.82 -12.26 -7.66
N VAL A 149 0.57 -12.31 -8.12
CA VAL A 149 0.09 -11.59 -9.31
C VAL A 149 0.28 -10.07 -9.17
N ILE A 150 0.36 -9.55 -7.94
CA ILE A 150 0.60 -8.14 -7.68
C ILE A 150 2.07 -7.89 -7.35
N THR A 151 2.65 -8.67 -6.44
CA THR A 151 3.99 -8.41 -5.91
C THR A 151 5.08 -8.60 -6.95
N LEU A 152 5.01 -9.64 -7.79
CA LEU A 152 6.05 -9.92 -8.79
C LEU A 152 6.12 -8.84 -9.90
N PRO A 153 5.01 -8.45 -10.55
CA PRO A 153 5.05 -7.34 -11.51
C PRO A 153 5.48 -6.02 -10.84
N ALA A 154 5.05 -5.78 -9.60
CA ALA A 154 5.42 -4.60 -8.86
C ALA A 154 6.93 -4.52 -8.59
N CYS A 155 7.62 -5.64 -8.32
CA CYS A 155 9.07 -5.67 -8.18
C CYS A 155 9.76 -5.11 -9.44
N LEU A 156 9.33 -5.54 -10.61
CA LEU A 156 9.89 -5.06 -11.89
C LEU A 156 9.61 -3.57 -12.10
N ILE A 157 8.36 -3.15 -11.92
CA ILE A 157 7.94 -1.76 -12.12
C ILE A 157 8.73 -0.82 -11.20
N VAL A 158 8.80 -1.15 -9.91
CA VAL A 158 9.49 -0.33 -8.91
C VAL A 158 10.99 -0.28 -9.17
N PHE A 159 11.60 -1.40 -9.55
CA PHE A 159 13.00 -1.45 -9.93
C PHE A 159 13.31 -0.51 -11.11
N LEU A 160 12.50 -0.56 -12.16
CA LEU A 160 12.66 0.31 -13.33
C LEU A 160 12.44 1.79 -13.02
N LEU A 161 11.43 2.12 -12.20
CA LEU A 161 11.18 3.50 -11.77
C LEU A 161 12.34 4.04 -10.93
N ASN A 162 12.88 3.26 -9.99
CA ASN A 162 14.01 3.67 -9.18
C ASN A 162 15.30 3.84 -9.98
N LEU A 163 15.52 2.99 -11.01
CA LEU A 163 16.62 3.18 -11.95
C LEU A 163 16.48 4.49 -12.73
N GLY A 164 15.29 4.80 -13.22
CA GLY A 164 15.01 6.05 -13.93
C GLY A 164 15.20 7.30 -13.09
N LEU A 165 14.98 7.21 -11.78
CA LEU A 165 15.20 8.31 -10.83
C LEU A 165 16.69 8.53 -10.49
N GLY A 166 17.52 7.49 -10.59
CA GLY A 166 18.94 7.59 -10.34
C GLY A 166 19.37 7.79 -8.88
N TYR A 167 18.43 7.73 -7.90
CA TYR A 167 18.77 7.90 -6.48
C TYR A 167 19.59 6.76 -5.92
N TYR A 168 19.37 5.56 -6.44
CA TYR A 168 20.10 4.36 -6.06
C TYR A 168 20.74 3.72 -7.29
N SER A 169 21.97 3.24 -7.14
CA SER A 169 22.58 2.40 -8.17
C SER A 169 21.79 1.08 -8.31
N TRP A 170 21.79 0.50 -9.51
CA TRP A 170 21.14 -0.79 -9.74
C TRP A 170 21.65 -1.90 -8.80
N GLN A 171 22.94 -1.82 -8.41
CA GLN A 171 23.56 -2.72 -7.45
C GLN A 171 22.95 -2.59 -6.06
N ASN A 172 22.77 -1.35 -5.58
CA ASN A 172 22.11 -1.08 -4.30
C ASN A 172 20.70 -1.66 -4.28
N LEU A 173 19.91 -1.43 -5.32
CA LEU A 173 18.54 -1.93 -5.41
C LEU A 173 18.48 -3.46 -5.39
N LEU A 174 19.33 -4.14 -6.18
CA LEU A 174 19.38 -5.59 -6.22
C LEU A 174 19.83 -6.18 -4.88
N ILE A 175 20.92 -5.63 -4.30
CA ILE A 175 21.43 -6.09 -3.00
C ILE A 175 20.34 -5.89 -1.92
N SER A 176 19.67 -4.76 -1.91
CA SER A 176 18.60 -4.47 -0.96
C SER A 176 17.41 -5.44 -1.12
N GLY A 177 17.04 -5.73 -2.37
CA GLY A 177 16.01 -6.74 -2.66
C GLY A 177 16.40 -8.12 -2.14
N ILE A 178 17.66 -8.54 -2.40
CA ILE A 178 18.20 -9.81 -1.91
C ILE A 178 18.23 -9.83 -0.37
N ILE A 179 18.68 -8.76 0.29
CA ILE A 179 18.68 -8.66 1.75
C ILE A 179 17.27 -8.84 2.30
N GLY A 180 16.28 -8.10 1.75
CA GLY A 180 14.88 -8.19 2.19
C GLY A 180 14.27 -9.58 1.98
N GLY A 181 14.47 -10.14 0.79
CA GLY A 181 13.99 -11.50 0.48
C GLY A 181 14.68 -12.57 1.34
N SER A 182 16.01 -12.49 1.49
CA SER A 182 16.80 -13.45 2.27
C SER A 182 16.45 -13.40 3.75
N PHE A 183 16.20 -12.23 4.31
CA PHE A 183 15.82 -12.07 5.72
C PHE A 183 14.56 -12.88 6.04
N PHE A 184 13.54 -12.82 5.21
CA PHE A 184 12.32 -13.61 5.39
C PHE A 184 12.50 -15.06 4.95
N PHE A 185 13.32 -15.33 3.94
CA PHE A 185 13.59 -16.69 3.48
C PHE A 185 14.31 -17.52 4.57
N ILE A 186 15.30 -16.95 5.27
CA ILE A 186 15.98 -17.62 6.38
C ILE A 186 15.01 -17.98 7.50
N GLN A 187 14.12 -17.06 7.87
CA GLN A 187 13.10 -17.32 8.88
C GLN A 187 12.09 -18.39 8.42
N PHE A 188 11.72 -18.39 7.14
CA PHE A 188 10.88 -19.43 6.55
C PHE A 188 11.54 -20.80 6.64
N LEU A 189 12.84 -20.92 6.31
CA LEU A 189 13.58 -22.17 6.39
C LEU A 189 13.69 -22.67 7.84
N ILE A 190 14.10 -21.81 8.78
CA ILE A 190 14.25 -22.16 10.20
C ILE A 190 12.92 -22.65 10.79
N SER A 191 11.84 -21.96 10.47
CA SER A 191 10.49 -22.28 10.97
C SER A 191 9.78 -23.38 10.19
N ARG A 192 10.35 -23.85 9.07
CA ARG A 192 9.68 -24.73 8.11
C ARG A 192 8.31 -24.18 7.69
N GLY A 193 8.23 -22.88 7.45
CA GLY A 193 7.02 -22.19 7.03
C GLY A 193 5.97 -21.97 8.13
N LYS A 194 6.28 -22.24 9.41
CA LYS A 194 5.32 -22.06 10.51
C LYS A 194 5.17 -20.62 10.99
N TRP A 195 6.23 -19.81 10.92
CA TRP A 195 6.23 -18.43 11.41
C TRP A 195 5.87 -17.43 10.32
N ILE A 196 6.38 -17.65 9.11
CA ILE A 196 6.32 -16.70 8.00
C ILE A 196 5.87 -17.42 6.75
N GLY A 197 5.00 -16.78 5.98
CA GLY A 197 4.50 -17.28 4.71
C GLY A 197 5.48 -17.04 3.55
N GLY A 198 5.35 -17.81 2.45
CA GLY A 198 6.14 -17.56 1.23
C GLY A 198 5.87 -16.19 0.60
N GLY A 199 4.73 -15.59 0.87
CA GLY A 199 4.37 -14.23 0.42
C GLY A 199 5.24 -13.15 1.04
N ASP A 200 5.62 -13.30 2.32
CA ASP A 200 6.47 -12.33 3.04
C ASP A 200 7.87 -12.24 2.42
N ILE A 201 8.40 -13.36 1.86
CA ILE A 201 9.69 -13.38 1.15
C ILE A 201 9.65 -12.42 -0.05
N ARG A 202 8.57 -12.49 -0.84
CA ARG A 202 8.38 -11.64 -2.02
C ARG A 202 8.09 -10.20 -1.64
N LEU A 203 7.36 -9.99 -0.56
CA LEU A 203 7.15 -8.67 0.01
C LEU A 203 8.48 -8.05 0.48
N GLY A 204 9.34 -8.82 1.14
CA GLY A 204 10.68 -8.37 1.52
C GLY A 204 11.54 -7.98 0.32
N LEU A 205 11.52 -8.79 -0.75
CA LEU A 205 12.17 -8.46 -2.02
C LEU A 205 11.64 -7.12 -2.58
N LEU A 206 10.31 -6.97 -2.64
CA LEU A 206 9.66 -5.75 -3.13
C LEU A 206 10.06 -4.51 -2.32
N ILE A 207 10.02 -4.59 -0.99
CA ILE A 207 10.40 -3.48 -0.10
C ILE A 207 11.85 -3.09 -0.32
N GLY A 208 12.74 -4.08 -0.49
CA GLY A 208 14.17 -3.82 -0.75
C GLY A 208 14.39 -3.11 -2.08
N LEU A 209 13.72 -3.56 -3.16
CA LEU A 209 13.76 -2.90 -4.47
C LEU A 209 13.14 -1.50 -4.44
N ALA A 210 12.14 -1.28 -3.56
CA ALA A 210 11.44 -0.01 -3.45
C ALA A 210 12.23 1.06 -2.70
N LEU A 211 12.82 0.69 -1.57
CA LEU A 211 13.44 1.64 -0.64
C LEU A 211 14.95 1.70 -0.73
N GLY A 212 15.60 0.66 -1.25
CA GLY A 212 17.06 0.56 -1.28
C GLY A 212 17.68 0.42 0.12
N TRP A 213 19.01 0.25 0.14
CA TRP A 213 19.79 0.28 1.38
C TRP A 213 20.20 1.72 1.71
N PRO A 214 20.11 2.17 2.97
CA PRO A 214 19.78 1.43 4.20
C PRO A 214 18.28 1.44 4.58
N ASN A 215 17.42 2.10 3.84
CA ASN A 215 16.01 2.31 4.20
C ASN A 215 15.20 1.02 4.38
N ILE A 216 15.58 -0.07 3.69
CA ILE A 216 14.94 -1.38 3.90
C ILE A 216 15.05 -1.85 5.35
N ALA A 217 16.19 -1.62 6.00
CA ALA A 217 16.37 -2.02 7.40
C ALA A 217 15.40 -1.27 8.32
N VAL A 218 15.18 0.02 8.06
CA VAL A 218 14.20 0.84 8.81
C VAL A 218 12.79 0.30 8.61
N ALA A 219 12.40 -0.04 7.38
CA ALA A 219 11.06 -0.56 7.08
C ALA A 219 10.79 -1.89 7.78
N ILE A 220 11.74 -2.82 7.74
CA ILE A 220 11.64 -4.11 8.43
C ILE A 220 11.56 -3.89 9.93
N PHE A 221 12.46 -3.08 10.49
CA PHE A 221 12.45 -2.76 11.93
C PHE A 221 11.11 -2.19 12.37
N LEU A 222 10.60 -1.17 11.69
CA LEU A 222 9.30 -0.56 12.00
C LEU A 222 8.15 -1.56 11.87
N GLY A 223 8.16 -2.39 10.83
CA GLY A 223 7.14 -3.43 10.65
C GLY A 223 7.09 -4.40 11.83
N TYR A 224 8.25 -4.91 12.26
CA TYR A 224 8.32 -5.79 13.43
C TYR A 224 7.99 -5.07 14.73
N PHE A 225 8.47 -3.85 14.90
CA PHE A 225 8.20 -3.05 16.09
C PHE A 225 6.70 -2.77 16.28
N ILE A 226 6.04 -2.28 15.23
CA ILE A 226 4.59 -2.03 15.25
C ILE A 226 3.83 -3.34 15.44
N GLY A 227 4.23 -4.39 14.72
CA GLY A 227 3.64 -5.73 14.83
C GLY A 227 3.75 -6.30 16.25
N SER A 228 4.89 -6.10 16.91
CA SER A 228 5.12 -6.54 18.29
C SER A 228 4.21 -5.81 19.28
N ILE A 229 4.11 -4.49 19.16
CA ILE A 229 3.23 -3.68 20.03
C ILE A 229 1.77 -4.12 19.89
N VAL A 230 1.30 -4.25 18.65
CA VAL A 230 -0.08 -4.68 18.38
C VAL A 230 -0.31 -6.12 18.85
N GLY A 231 0.63 -7.02 18.56
CA GLY A 231 0.56 -8.41 18.98
C GLY A 231 0.50 -8.58 20.49
N LEU A 232 1.39 -7.92 21.22
CA LEU A 232 1.37 -7.91 22.68
C LEU A 232 0.06 -7.31 23.22
N GLY A 233 -0.40 -6.19 22.64
CA GLY A 233 -1.69 -5.58 23.02
C GLY A 233 -2.87 -6.54 22.84
N LEU A 234 -2.91 -7.34 21.77
CA LEU A 234 -3.95 -8.34 21.54
C LEU A 234 -3.88 -9.50 22.54
N ILE A 235 -2.69 -9.89 22.97
CA ILE A 235 -2.49 -10.91 24.00
C ILE A 235 -2.92 -10.39 25.37
N PHE A 236 -2.50 -9.19 25.77
CA PHE A 236 -2.88 -8.59 27.05
C PHE A 236 -4.38 -8.33 27.17
N THR A 237 -5.06 -8.03 26.05
CA THR A 237 -6.53 -7.88 26.03
C THR A 237 -7.29 -9.22 25.94
N GLY A 238 -6.60 -10.35 25.95
CA GLY A 238 -7.20 -11.69 25.87
C GLY A 238 -7.82 -12.05 24.51
N ARG A 239 -7.64 -11.19 23.49
CA ARG A 239 -8.20 -11.42 22.15
C ARG A 239 -7.43 -12.42 21.31
N LYS A 240 -6.15 -12.65 21.63
CA LYS A 240 -5.26 -13.62 20.98
C LYS A 240 -4.44 -14.35 22.04
N GLN A 241 -4.00 -15.57 21.70
CA GLN A 241 -3.12 -16.38 22.54
C GLN A 241 -1.70 -16.37 21.96
N TRP A 242 -0.71 -16.77 22.77
CA TRP A 242 0.65 -17.01 22.28
C TRP A 242 0.62 -18.02 21.12
N GLY A 243 1.32 -17.66 20.02
CA GLY A 243 1.33 -18.49 18.81
C GLY A 243 0.16 -18.27 17.85
N SER A 244 -0.77 -17.38 18.16
CA SER A 244 -1.83 -17.00 17.20
C SER A 244 -1.23 -16.29 16.01
N GLN A 245 -1.70 -16.63 14.80
CA GLN A 245 -1.26 -15.95 13.57
C GLN A 245 -1.72 -14.49 13.55
N ILE A 246 -0.78 -13.61 13.20
CA ILE A 246 -1.01 -12.18 12.99
C ILE A 246 -0.48 -11.85 11.58
N PRO A 247 -1.22 -11.10 10.75
CA PRO A 247 -0.81 -10.79 9.40
C PRO A 247 0.43 -9.87 9.41
N LEU A 248 1.59 -10.41 9.04
CA LEU A 248 2.86 -9.66 9.04
C LEU A 248 2.91 -8.61 7.94
N GLY A 249 2.33 -8.89 6.77
CA GLY A 249 2.29 -7.98 5.63
C GLY A 249 1.57 -6.67 5.94
N VAL A 250 0.60 -6.66 6.87
CA VAL A 250 -0.05 -5.44 7.37
C VAL A 250 0.99 -4.49 7.98
N PHE A 251 1.85 -5.01 8.87
CA PHE A 251 2.84 -4.19 9.59
C PHE A 251 4.01 -3.80 8.69
N LEU A 252 4.42 -4.71 7.79
CA LEU A 252 5.44 -4.41 6.79
C LEU A 252 4.97 -3.32 5.82
N SER A 253 3.72 -3.34 5.41
CA SER A 253 3.14 -2.28 4.57
C SER A 253 3.15 -0.93 5.28
N LEU A 254 2.78 -0.88 6.56
CA LEU A 254 2.86 0.33 7.38
C LEU A 254 4.29 0.81 7.55
N GLY A 255 5.21 -0.08 7.92
CA GLY A 255 6.63 0.22 8.05
C GLY A 255 7.22 0.78 6.75
N THR A 256 6.81 0.22 5.60
CA THR A 256 7.23 0.69 4.28
C THR A 256 6.73 2.11 3.99
N ILE A 257 5.45 2.41 4.26
CA ILE A 257 4.89 3.76 4.05
C ILE A 257 5.56 4.78 4.98
N ILE A 258 5.78 4.43 6.25
CA ILE A 258 6.47 5.32 7.20
C ILE A 258 7.91 5.57 6.73
N THR A 259 8.62 4.54 6.29
CA THR A 259 10.00 4.66 5.80
C THR A 259 10.06 5.45 4.49
N LEU A 260 9.08 5.30 3.60
CA LEU A 260 8.98 6.09 2.38
C LEU A 260 8.96 7.60 2.69
N PHE A 261 8.29 8.00 3.77
CA PHE A 261 8.13 9.40 4.15
C PHE A 261 9.24 9.93 5.06
N TRP A 262 9.73 9.12 5.98
CA TRP A 262 10.63 9.57 7.04
C TRP A 262 11.88 8.72 7.20
N GLY A 263 12.15 7.78 6.31
CA GLY A 263 13.27 6.84 6.43
C GLY A 263 14.61 7.53 6.62
N GLU A 264 14.90 8.54 5.79
CA GLU A 264 16.16 9.31 5.89
C GLU A 264 16.25 10.10 7.20
N LYS A 265 15.16 10.72 7.65
CA LYS A 265 15.12 11.46 8.93
C LYS A 265 15.33 10.51 10.13
N ILE A 266 14.73 9.32 10.09
CA ILE A 266 14.90 8.28 11.11
C ILE A 266 16.36 7.80 11.14
N LEU A 267 16.96 7.55 9.99
CA LEU A 267 18.36 7.15 9.88
C LEU A 267 19.30 8.23 10.40
N GLN A 268 19.12 9.48 9.99
CA GLN A 268 19.93 10.61 10.44
C GLN A 268 19.82 10.79 11.96
N TRP A 269 18.62 10.69 12.51
CA TRP A 269 18.40 10.75 13.94
C TRP A 269 19.15 9.62 14.68
N TYR A 270 19.04 8.38 14.17
CA TYR A 270 19.72 7.24 14.76
C TYR A 270 21.25 7.37 14.69
N MET A 271 21.79 7.75 13.52
CA MET A 271 23.25 7.92 13.33
C MET A 271 23.80 9.13 14.10
N GLY A 272 22.97 10.15 14.38
CA GLY A 272 23.35 11.30 15.20
C GLY A 272 23.39 11.02 16.71
N MET A 273 22.97 9.83 17.15
CA MET A 273 23.05 9.39 18.55
C MET A 273 24.41 8.75 18.88
N PHE A 274 25.22 8.41 17.88
CA PHE A 274 26.53 7.78 17.98
C PHE A 274 27.61 8.69 17.37
#